data_cb1096f62bffedf2d3b121f9229c741a
#
_entry.id   cb1096f62bffedf2d3b121f9229c741a
#
_cell.length_a   1.000
_cell.length_b   1.000
_cell.length_c   1.000
_cell.angle_alpha   90.00
_cell.angle_beta   90.00
_cell.angle_gamma   90.00
#
_symmetry.space_group_name_H-M   'P 1'
#
loop_
_entity.id
_entity.type
_entity.pdbx_description
1 polymer ?
#
loop_
_entity_poly.entity_id
_entity_poly.type
_entity_poly.pdbx_seq_one_letter_code
_entity_poly.pdbx_strand_id
1 'polypeptide(L)'
;MEARLWMDMRLPVTIARDEGEFPMTKVTPFLMFNDQLEAAIGFYTTTFPDSEIRNVARTGKDGPITSAEFVVGGQVFMGYNGGAYFTFSEGFSLYVDCENQVEVDEYWDKLVKAGATPTACGWIKDPFGLSWQIVPRRFMELIADKSPKKVQAVMEAMMTMVKLDVAALEKAYDEA
;
A
#
# COMPACT_ATOMS: atom_id res chain seq x y z
N MET A 1 -10.78 23.07 -21.57
CA MET A 1 -11.15 21.76 -22.16
C MET A 1 -11.06 20.64 -21.13
N GLU A 2 -10.96 20.97 -19.83
CA GLU A 2 -10.72 20.01 -18.72
C GLU A 2 -11.96 19.65 -17.90
N ALA A 3 -13.03 20.42 -17.99
CA ALA A 3 -14.24 20.19 -17.16
C ALA A 3 -15.18 19.06 -17.65
N ARG A 4 -14.93 18.46 -18.82
CA ARG A 4 -15.79 17.41 -19.39
C ARG A 4 -15.44 15.99 -18.94
N LEU A 5 -14.24 15.77 -18.39
CA LEU A 5 -13.78 14.44 -17.99
C LEU A 5 -14.56 13.85 -16.81
N TRP A 6 -15.14 14.70 -15.97
CA TRP A 6 -15.87 14.26 -14.77
C TRP A 6 -17.35 13.95 -15.02
N MET A 7 -17.91 14.37 -16.18
CA MET A 7 -19.35 14.25 -16.43
C MET A 7 -19.79 12.90 -17.00
N ASP A 8 -18.88 12.05 -17.47
CA ASP A 8 -19.20 10.70 -17.98
C ASP A 8 -18.96 9.56 -16.98
N MET A 9 -18.47 9.87 -15.77
CA MET A 9 -18.40 8.90 -14.69
C MET A 9 -19.78 8.65 -14.07
N ARG A 10 -20.68 8.08 -14.85
CA ARG A 10 -21.87 7.45 -14.28
C ARG A 10 -21.42 6.13 -13.68
N LEU A 11 -21.03 6.19 -12.41
CA LEU A 11 -20.82 5.00 -11.59
C LEU A 11 -22.20 4.33 -11.37
N PRO A 12 -22.51 3.20 -12.03
CA PRO A 12 -23.62 2.38 -11.60
C PRO A 12 -23.12 1.51 -10.46
N VAL A 13 -22.69 2.14 -9.35
CA VAL A 13 -22.37 1.42 -8.15
C VAL A 13 -23.58 1.51 -7.23
N THR A 14 -24.54 0.64 -7.47
CA THR A 14 -25.45 0.25 -6.40
C THR A 14 -24.64 -0.67 -5.49
N ILE A 15 -23.95 -0.10 -4.52
CA ILE A 15 -23.30 -0.86 -3.45
C ILE A 15 -24.43 -1.41 -2.59
N ALA A 16 -24.75 -2.69 -2.78
CA ALA A 16 -25.55 -3.43 -1.81
C ALA A 16 -24.74 -3.44 -0.51
N ARG A 17 -25.20 -2.70 0.50
CA ARG A 17 -24.58 -2.70 1.82
C ARG A 17 -24.95 -4.01 2.49
N ASP A 18 -24.02 -4.95 2.48
CA ASP A 18 -24.09 -6.09 3.38
C ASP A 18 -23.61 -5.61 4.76
N GLU A 19 -24.42 -5.80 5.80
CA GLU A 19 -24.17 -5.30 7.16
C GLU A 19 -23.12 -6.14 7.92
N GLY A 20 -22.21 -6.80 7.23
CA GLY A 20 -21.17 -7.67 7.77
C GLY A 20 -19.79 -7.03 7.92
N GLU A 21 -19.41 -6.84 9.14
CA GLU A 21 -18.07 -6.83 9.78
C GLU A 21 -17.07 -5.69 9.53
N PHE A 22 -17.11 -4.92 8.43
CA PHE A 22 -16.28 -3.73 8.30
C PHE A 22 -17.12 -2.58 7.75
N PRO A 23 -17.62 -1.66 8.61
CA PRO A 23 -18.37 -0.52 8.12
C PRO A 23 -17.50 0.32 7.19
N MET A 24 -18.01 0.66 6.02
CA MET A 24 -17.39 1.69 5.17
C MET A 24 -17.13 2.92 6.02
N THR A 25 -15.87 3.31 6.12
CA THR A 25 -15.51 4.56 6.77
C THR A 25 -16.07 5.73 5.94
N LYS A 26 -16.42 6.83 6.61
CA LYS A 26 -16.94 8.03 5.91
C LYS A 26 -15.96 8.56 4.84
N VAL A 27 -14.67 8.25 5.01
CA VAL A 27 -13.59 8.58 4.08
C VAL A 27 -12.88 7.28 3.72
N THR A 28 -12.87 6.93 2.43
CA THR A 28 -12.26 5.70 1.91
C THR A 28 -11.24 6.08 0.84
N PRO A 29 -10.00 5.58 0.91
CA PRO A 29 -9.00 5.78 -0.16
C PRO A 29 -9.54 5.25 -1.49
N PHE A 30 -9.35 6.05 -2.56
CA PHE A 30 -9.76 5.70 -3.90
C PHE A 30 -8.54 5.67 -4.82
N LEU A 31 -8.24 4.50 -5.40
CA LEU A 31 -7.07 4.27 -6.23
C LEU A 31 -7.46 4.26 -7.70
N MET A 32 -6.76 5.08 -8.49
CA MET A 32 -6.97 5.16 -9.94
C MET A 32 -5.86 4.43 -10.67
N PHE A 33 -6.23 3.39 -11.40
CA PHE A 33 -5.31 2.61 -12.24
C PHE A 33 -5.52 2.92 -13.72
N ASN A 34 -4.56 2.61 -14.58
CA ASN A 34 -4.73 2.66 -16.02
C ASN A 34 -5.74 1.61 -16.48
N ASP A 35 -5.32 0.34 -16.44
CA ASP A 35 -6.06 -0.84 -16.84
C ASP A 35 -5.73 -2.07 -15.97
N GLN A 36 -4.96 -1.86 -14.89
CA GLN A 36 -4.30 -2.92 -14.12
C GLN A 36 -5.03 -3.25 -12.80
N LEU A 37 -6.22 -2.68 -12.57
CA LEU A 37 -6.94 -2.85 -11.30
C LEU A 37 -7.11 -4.32 -10.92
N GLU A 38 -7.51 -5.20 -11.83
CA GLU A 38 -7.74 -6.62 -11.55
C GLU A 38 -6.46 -7.33 -11.11
N ALA A 39 -5.34 -7.06 -11.78
CA ALA A 39 -4.05 -7.61 -11.41
C ALA A 39 -3.55 -7.06 -10.06
N ALA A 40 -3.74 -5.75 -9.83
CA ALA A 40 -3.33 -5.09 -8.61
C ALA A 40 -4.07 -5.63 -7.38
N ILE A 41 -5.41 -5.67 -7.42
CA ILE A 41 -6.19 -6.18 -6.28
C ILE A 41 -5.97 -7.66 -6.03
N GLY A 42 -5.77 -8.47 -7.08
CA GLY A 42 -5.40 -9.88 -6.94
C GLY A 42 -4.05 -10.05 -6.26
N PHE A 43 -3.07 -9.22 -6.61
CA PHE A 43 -1.76 -9.23 -5.96
C PHE A 43 -1.85 -8.77 -4.49
N TYR A 44 -2.54 -7.66 -4.20
CA TYR A 44 -2.64 -7.12 -2.84
C TYR A 44 -3.35 -8.08 -1.89
N THR A 45 -4.47 -8.65 -2.33
CA THR A 45 -5.25 -9.56 -1.49
C THR A 45 -4.60 -10.92 -1.27
N THR A 46 -3.65 -11.31 -2.09
CA THR A 46 -2.83 -12.53 -1.88
C THR A 46 -1.53 -12.27 -1.12
N THR A 47 -1.11 -11.01 -1.03
CA THR A 47 0.16 -10.62 -0.38
C THR A 47 -0.04 -10.34 1.10
N PHE A 48 -1.10 -9.59 1.44
CA PHE A 48 -1.35 -9.12 2.80
C PHE A 48 -2.48 -9.91 3.47
N PRO A 49 -2.37 -10.26 4.76
CA PRO A 49 -3.44 -10.89 5.53
C PRO A 49 -4.64 -9.94 5.66
N ASP A 50 -5.78 -10.46 6.13
CA ASP A 50 -7.02 -9.69 6.32
C ASP A 50 -7.40 -8.87 5.09
N SER A 51 -7.34 -9.51 3.92
CA SER A 51 -7.53 -8.89 2.61
C SER A 51 -8.51 -9.69 1.76
N GLU A 52 -9.39 -8.99 1.07
CA GLU A 52 -10.43 -9.62 0.23
C GLU A 52 -10.89 -8.68 -0.89
N ILE A 53 -11.42 -9.25 -1.96
CA ILE A 53 -12.15 -8.51 -3.00
C ILE A 53 -13.64 -8.63 -2.66
N ARG A 54 -14.32 -7.50 -2.45
CA ARG A 54 -15.74 -7.47 -2.04
C ARG A 54 -16.67 -7.33 -3.22
N ASN A 55 -16.62 -6.18 -3.88
CA ASN A 55 -17.51 -5.84 -4.98
C ASN A 55 -16.72 -5.50 -6.22
N VAL A 56 -17.15 -6.00 -7.37
CA VAL A 56 -16.55 -5.69 -8.67
C VAL A 56 -17.61 -5.32 -9.68
N ALA A 57 -17.34 -4.28 -10.47
CA ALA A 57 -18.06 -4.01 -11.71
C ALA A 57 -17.17 -4.38 -12.90
N ARG A 58 -17.78 -4.95 -13.95
CA ARG A 58 -17.09 -5.39 -15.17
C ARG A 58 -17.72 -4.77 -16.42
N THR A 59 -16.94 -4.69 -17.47
CA THR A 59 -17.46 -4.35 -18.80
C THR A 59 -18.17 -5.58 -19.38
N GLY A 60 -19.51 -5.60 -19.31
CA GLY A 60 -20.27 -6.78 -19.69
C GLY A 60 -20.11 -7.92 -18.70
N LYS A 61 -20.61 -9.12 -19.07
CA LYS A 61 -20.70 -10.27 -18.15
C LYS A 61 -19.33 -10.86 -17.78
N ASP A 62 -18.42 -10.95 -18.74
CA ASP A 62 -17.13 -11.65 -18.60
C ASP A 62 -15.94 -10.74 -18.97
N GLY A 63 -16.15 -9.43 -19.06
CA GLY A 63 -15.12 -8.46 -19.38
C GLY A 63 -14.24 -8.07 -18.19
N PRO A 64 -13.22 -7.23 -18.42
CA PRO A 64 -12.30 -6.78 -17.37
C PRO A 64 -13.02 -6.00 -16.26
N ILE A 65 -12.47 -6.07 -15.07
CA ILE A 65 -12.93 -5.25 -13.93
C ILE A 65 -12.71 -3.78 -14.26
N THR A 66 -13.77 -2.98 -14.13
CA THR A 66 -13.72 -1.52 -14.28
C THR A 66 -13.60 -0.80 -12.95
N SER A 67 -14.28 -1.31 -11.92
CA SER A 67 -14.17 -0.80 -10.55
C SER A 67 -14.26 -1.93 -9.55
N ALA A 68 -13.70 -1.71 -8.37
CA ALA A 68 -13.76 -2.66 -7.27
C ALA A 68 -13.81 -1.94 -5.92
N GLU A 69 -14.45 -2.61 -4.94
CA GLU A 69 -14.25 -2.40 -3.53
C GLU A 69 -13.45 -3.60 -3.00
N PHE A 70 -12.40 -3.34 -2.26
CA PHE A 70 -11.51 -4.37 -1.74
C PHE A 70 -10.89 -3.96 -0.41
N VAL A 71 -10.39 -4.94 0.32
CA VAL A 71 -9.70 -4.76 1.60
C VAL A 71 -8.27 -5.20 1.45
N VAL A 72 -7.35 -4.45 2.02
CA VAL A 72 -5.94 -4.81 2.15
C VAL A 72 -5.49 -4.55 3.58
N GLY A 73 -5.06 -5.60 4.29
CA GLY A 73 -4.65 -5.48 5.69
C GLY A 73 -5.72 -4.86 6.61
N GLY A 74 -7.00 -5.18 6.38
CA GLY A 74 -8.12 -4.60 7.13
C GLY A 74 -8.57 -3.20 6.66
N GLN A 75 -7.80 -2.52 5.81
CA GLN A 75 -8.18 -1.20 5.26
C GLN A 75 -9.04 -1.37 3.99
N VAL A 76 -10.21 -0.75 3.98
CA VAL A 76 -11.09 -0.71 2.80
C VAL A 76 -10.57 0.30 1.79
N PHE A 77 -10.58 -0.10 0.52
CA PHE A 77 -10.24 0.73 -0.64
C PHE A 77 -11.33 0.64 -1.69
N MET A 78 -11.41 1.68 -2.51
CA MET A 78 -12.09 1.66 -3.80
C MET A 78 -11.05 1.79 -4.92
N GLY A 79 -11.27 1.13 -6.04
CA GLY A 79 -10.40 1.23 -7.21
C GLY A 79 -11.18 1.35 -8.50
N TYR A 80 -10.56 2.02 -9.49
CA TYR A 80 -11.14 2.22 -10.82
C TYR A 80 -10.06 2.23 -11.89
N ASN A 81 -10.37 1.62 -13.04
CA ASN A 81 -9.54 1.73 -14.26
C ASN A 81 -9.94 2.98 -15.03
N GLY A 82 -9.21 4.07 -14.79
CA GLY A 82 -9.50 5.41 -15.37
C GLY A 82 -8.73 5.74 -16.65
N GLY A 83 -7.91 4.79 -17.14
CA GLY A 83 -7.05 4.99 -18.31
C GLY A 83 -5.75 5.75 -18.00
N ALA A 84 -4.97 6.00 -19.03
CA ALA A 84 -3.57 6.48 -18.95
C ALA A 84 -3.39 7.93 -18.44
N TYR A 85 -4.42 8.55 -17.92
CA TYR A 85 -4.37 9.93 -17.41
C TYR A 85 -3.93 10.01 -15.94
N PHE A 86 -3.96 8.89 -15.22
CA PHE A 86 -3.72 8.85 -13.79
C PHE A 86 -2.40 8.15 -13.49
N THR A 87 -1.61 8.77 -12.62
CA THR A 87 -0.40 8.18 -12.06
C THR A 87 -0.40 8.40 -10.56
N PHE A 88 0.07 7.41 -9.80
CA PHE A 88 0.25 7.57 -8.37
C PHE A 88 1.36 8.57 -8.08
N SER A 89 1.10 9.46 -7.12
CA SER A 89 2.10 10.38 -6.61
C SER A 89 2.99 9.67 -5.59
N GLU A 90 4.29 9.97 -5.59
CA GLU A 90 5.22 9.50 -4.55
C GLU A 90 4.96 10.15 -3.17
N GLY A 91 4.14 11.19 -3.13
CA GLY A 91 3.64 11.77 -1.87
C GLY A 91 2.53 10.95 -1.20
N PHE A 92 2.07 9.85 -1.84
CA PHE A 92 1.12 8.91 -1.25
C PHE A 92 1.73 7.52 -1.22
N SER A 93 1.61 6.85 -0.08
CA SER A 93 2.09 5.48 0.10
C SER A 93 1.22 4.73 1.09
N LEU A 94 1.23 3.42 1.00
CA LEU A 94 0.66 2.54 2.01
C LEU A 94 1.76 2.12 2.98
N TYR A 95 1.51 2.36 4.27
CA TYR A 95 2.42 2.00 5.34
C TYR A 95 2.06 0.60 5.87
N VAL A 96 3.03 -0.30 5.88
CA VAL A 96 2.90 -1.65 6.41
C VAL A 96 3.66 -1.73 7.73
N ASP A 97 2.92 -1.88 8.82
CA ASP A 97 3.46 -2.08 10.17
C ASP A 97 3.86 -3.53 10.36
N CYS A 98 5.14 -3.85 10.17
CA CYS A 98 5.67 -5.20 10.31
C CYS A 98 6.01 -5.51 11.78
N GLU A 99 5.54 -6.62 12.29
CA GLU A 99 5.76 -7.04 13.68
C GLU A 99 7.24 -7.26 13.98
N ASN A 100 7.98 -7.81 13.00
CA ASN A 100 9.39 -8.18 13.15
C ASN A 100 10.11 -8.23 11.80
N GLN A 101 11.42 -8.60 11.82
CA GLN A 101 12.22 -8.72 10.59
C GLN A 101 11.70 -9.79 9.63
N VAL A 102 11.12 -10.87 10.13
CA VAL A 102 10.59 -11.95 9.28
C VAL A 102 9.44 -11.43 8.40
N GLU A 103 8.54 -10.65 8.97
CA GLU A 103 7.47 -9.99 8.18
C GLU A 103 8.01 -8.97 7.19
N VAL A 104 9.00 -8.16 7.59
CA VAL A 104 9.68 -7.24 6.65
C VAL A 104 10.22 -8.00 5.46
N ASP A 105 10.93 -9.09 5.70
CA ASP A 105 11.53 -9.91 4.65
C ASP A 105 10.47 -10.55 3.76
N GLU A 106 9.41 -11.09 4.35
CA GLU A 106 8.32 -11.75 3.61
C GLU A 106 7.62 -10.78 2.65
N TYR A 107 7.16 -9.61 3.14
CA TYR A 107 6.47 -8.63 2.30
C TYR A 107 7.41 -8.03 1.25
N TRP A 108 8.64 -7.70 1.65
CA TRP A 108 9.64 -7.20 0.72
C TRP A 108 9.92 -8.16 -0.42
N ASP A 109 10.15 -9.43 -0.11
CA ASP A 109 10.48 -10.45 -1.10
C ASP A 109 9.29 -10.74 -2.03
N LYS A 110 8.04 -10.76 -1.50
CA LYS A 110 6.83 -10.87 -2.32
C LYS A 110 6.70 -9.69 -3.31
N LEU A 111 6.93 -8.47 -2.84
CA LEU A 111 6.88 -7.27 -3.68
C LEU A 111 7.97 -7.29 -4.76
N VAL A 112 9.21 -7.58 -4.39
CA VAL A 112 10.33 -7.68 -5.34
C VAL A 112 10.09 -8.78 -6.37
N LYS A 113 9.61 -9.95 -5.95
CA LYS A 113 9.26 -11.06 -6.86
C LYS A 113 8.15 -10.69 -7.85
N ALA A 114 7.23 -9.82 -7.45
CA ALA A 114 6.18 -9.30 -8.33
C ALA A 114 6.68 -8.23 -9.31
N GLY A 115 7.94 -7.78 -9.21
CA GLY A 115 8.54 -6.78 -10.08
C GLY A 115 8.52 -5.36 -9.48
N ALA A 116 8.30 -5.23 -8.17
CA ALA A 116 8.41 -3.93 -7.51
C ALA A 116 9.85 -3.40 -7.53
N THR A 117 9.99 -2.09 -7.53
CA THR A 117 11.28 -1.39 -7.54
C THR A 117 11.59 -0.86 -6.15
N PRO A 118 12.60 -1.43 -5.44
CA PRO A 118 13.09 -0.87 -4.19
C PRO A 118 13.63 0.55 -4.36
N THR A 119 13.40 1.39 -3.35
CA THR A 119 14.01 2.72 -3.27
C THR A 119 14.87 2.83 -2.02
N ALA A 120 14.66 3.77 -1.11
CA ALA A 120 15.45 3.92 0.10
C ALA A 120 14.58 3.84 1.35
N CYS A 121 15.18 3.55 2.50
CA CYS A 121 14.54 3.71 3.81
C CYS A 121 13.26 2.88 3.99
N GLY A 122 13.22 1.65 3.45
CA GLY A 122 12.06 0.77 3.54
C GLY A 122 10.95 1.05 2.52
N TRP A 123 11.18 1.97 1.58
CA TRP A 123 10.22 2.25 0.52
C TRP A 123 10.42 1.34 -0.69
N ILE A 124 9.32 0.95 -1.31
CA ILE A 124 9.28 0.14 -2.52
C ILE A 124 8.06 0.52 -3.35
N LYS A 125 8.24 0.65 -4.66
CA LYS A 125 7.17 0.97 -5.62
C LYS A 125 6.75 -0.31 -6.33
N ASP A 126 5.46 -0.65 -6.24
CA ASP A 126 4.93 -1.84 -6.89
C ASP A 126 4.85 -1.72 -8.42
N PRO A 127 4.59 -2.82 -9.16
CA PRO A 127 4.49 -2.80 -10.62
C PRO A 127 3.33 -1.94 -11.15
N PHE A 128 2.37 -1.59 -10.29
CA PHE A 128 1.20 -0.78 -10.63
C PHE A 128 1.43 0.71 -10.37
N GLY A 129 2.60 1.06 -9.80
CA GLY A 129 3.05 2.42 -9.54
C GLY A 129 2.73 2.94 -8.14
N LEU A 130 2.09 2.15 -7.27
CA LEU A 130 1.79 2.53 -5.90
C LEU A 130 3.02 2.34 -5.01
N SER A 131 3.29 3.32 -4.15
CA SER A 131 4.40 3.27 -3.20
C SER A 131 3.97 2.62 -1.88
N TRP A 132 4.87 1.81 -1.33
CA TRP A 132 4.72 1.12 -0.05
C TRP A 132 5.89 1.46 0.86
N GLN A 133 5.63 1.51 2.17
CA GLN A 133 6.65 1.59 3.21
C GLN A 133 6.57 0.31 4.04
N ILE A 134 7.61 -0.50 4.01
CA ILE A 134 7.70 -1.76 4.76
C ILE A 134 8.55 -1.49 6.00
N VAL A 135 7.88 -1.29 7.14
CA VAL A 135 8.52 -0.72 8.32
C VAL A 135 8.34 -1.66 9.52
N PRO A 136 9.44 -2.12 10.12
CA PRO A 136 9.37 -2.91 11.34
C PRO A 136 8.92 -2.03 12.52
N ARG A 137 8.01 -2.53 13.33
CA ARG A 137 7.52 -1.87 14.56
C ARG A 137 8.66 -1.44 15.47
N ARG A 138 9.71 -2.25 15.49
CA ARG A 138 10.92 -1.96 16.26
C ARG A 138 11.59 -0.64 15.88
N PHE A 139 11.60 -0.26 14.60
CA PHE A 139 12.12 1.05 14.18
C PHE A 139 11.36 2.20 14.84
N MET A 140 10.04 2.12 14.88
CA MET A 140 9.20 3.15 15.50
C MET A 140 9.44 3.24 17.02
N GLU A 141 9.67 2.12 17.68
CA GLU A 141 10.04 2.09 19.11
C GLU A 141 11.39 2.78 19.36
N LEU A 142 12.40 2.49 18.54
CA LEU A 142 13.73 3.06 18.69
C LEU A 142 13.74 4.58 18.51
N ILE A 143 12.99 5.11 17.53
CA ILE A 143 12.92 6.55 17.29
C ILE A 143 12.00 7.29 18.27
N ALA A 144 11.19 6.59 19.04
CA ALA A 144 10.38 7.15 20.13
C ALA A 144 11.19 7.35 21.44
N ASP A 145 12.46 6.98 21.48
CA ASP A 145 13.32 7.15 22.67
C ASP A 145 13.54 8.65 23.01
N LYS A 146 13.76 8.90 24.30
CA LYS A 146 13.96 10.27 24.82
C LYS A 146 15.39 10.80 24.59
N SER A 147 16.34 9.94 24.20
CA SER A 147 17.71 10.32 23.91
C SER A 147 17.85 10.79 22.45
N PRO A 148 18.02 12.10 22.21
CA PRO A 148 18.19 12.61 20.84
C PRO A 148 19.39 11.99 20.13
N LYS A 149 20.46 11.62 20.87
CA LYS A 149 21.66 11.00 20.32
C LYS A 149 21.36 9.61 19.74
N LYS A 150 20.61 8.79 20.48
CA LYS A 150 20.20 7.46 20.03
C LYS A 150 19.25 7.53 18.84
N VAL A 151 18.25 8.40 18.91
CA VAL A 151 17.31 8.63 17.80
C VAL A 151 18.05 9.07 16.54
N GLN A 152 19.01 9.99 16.66
CA GLN A 152 19.81 10.44 15.53
C GLN A 152 20.62 9.29 14.92
N ALA A 153 21.28 8.46 15.73
CA ALA A 153 22.07 7.32 15.24
C ALA A 153 21.19 6.31 14.48
N VAL A 154 19.99 6.01 14.98
CA VAL A 154 19.03 5.13 14.32
C VAL A 154 18.57 5.73 12.98
N MET A 155 18.25 7.03 12.95
CA MET A 155 17.84 7.71 11.72
C MET A 155 18.97 7.74 10.68
N GLU A 156 20.21 8.00 11.09
CA GLU A 156 21.38 7.97 10.21
C GLU A 156 21.60 6.56 9.63
N ALA A 157 21.47 5.51 10.46
CA ALA A 157 21.55 4.12 10.00
C ALA A 157 20.43 3.81 8.99
N MET A 158 19.17 4.16 9.29
CA MET A 158 18.03 3.95 8.41
C MET A 158 18.22 4.62 7.04
N MET A 159 18.78 5.84 7.00
CA MET A 159 19.01 6.56 5.74
C MET A 159 20.02 5.87 4.81
N THR A 160 20.83 4.95 5.29
CA THR A 160 21.75 4.15 4.47
C THR A 160 21.13 2.86 3.92
N MET A 161 19.92 2.51 4.37
CA MET A 161 19.28 1.25 4.04
C MET A 161 18.35 1.38 2.83
N VAL A 162 18.20 0.28 2.10
CA VAL A 162 17.14 0.08 1.11
C VAL A 162 15.98 -0.66 1.80
N LYS A 163 16.16 -1.93 2.15
CA LYS A 163 15.28 -2.68 3.05
C LYS A 163 15.72 -2.43 4.49
N LEU A 164 14.79 -2.20 5.40
CA LEU A 164 15.12 -1.98 6.81
C LEU A 164 15.60 -3.28 7.46
N ASP A 165 16.69 -3.18 8.22
CA ASP A 165 17.32 -4.26 8.98
C ASP A 165 17.27 -3.93 10.47
N VAL A 166 16.44 -4.66 11.21
CA VAL A 166 16.22 -4.44 12.65
C VAL A 166 17.51 -4.56 13.43
N ALA A 167 18.35 -5.57 13.14
CA ALA A 167 19.59 -5.79 13.88
C ALA A 167 20.58 -4.63 13.69
N ALA A 168 20.67 -4.09 12.47
CA ALA A 168 21.51 -2.94 12.19
C ALA A 168 20.99 -1.65 12.84
N LEU A 169 19.66 -1.47 12.92
CA LEU A 169 19.03 -0.34 13.62
C LEU A 169 19.28 -0.42 15.14
N GLU A 170 19.12 -1.61 15.74
CA GLU A 170 19.40 -1.85 17.17
C GLU A 170 20.87 -1.63 17.49
N LYS A 171 21.76 -2.12 16.62
CA LYS A 171 23.19 -1.87 16.79
C LYS A 171 23.53 -0.38 16.82
N ALA A 172 22.99 0.40 15.89
CA ALA A 172 23.20 1.85 15.87
C ALA A 172 22.67 2.54 17.13
N TYR A 173 21.53 2.06 17.64
CA TYR A 173 20.94 2.54 18.89
C TYR A 173 21.79 2.22 20.12
N ASP A 174 22.37 1.02 20.21
CA ASP A 174 23.15 0.57 21.37
C ASP A 174 24.55 1.19 21.43
N GLU A 175 25.13 1.49 20.26
CA GLU A 175 26.46 2.12 20.14
C GLU A 175 26.42 3.66 20.33
N ALA A 176 25.23 4.27 20.40
CA ALA A 176 25.05 5.71 20.57
C ALA A 176 24.92 6.08 22.06
#